data_1cb9e4da6652e9112b3f324882e0d4e5
#
_entry.id   1cb9e4da6652e9112b3f324882e0d4e5
#
_cell.length_a   1.000
_cell.length_b   1.000
_cell.length_c   1.000
_cell.angle_alpha   90.00
_cell.angle_beta   90.00
_cell.angle_gamma   90.00
#
_symmetry.space_group_name_H-M   'P 1'
#
loop_
_entity.id
_entity.type
_entity.pdbx_description
1 polymer ?
#
loop_
_entity_poly.entity_id
_entity_poly.type
_entity_poly.pdbx_seq_one_letter_code
_entity_poly.pdbx_strand_id
1 'polypeptide(L)'
;MRRRLSVLLTTVILILCVAVGAGAQTEIGAAAQTEPLGGQPAPGVTQSAKDLDAQVAYQRAFEAVLWAMPASAIYRLRVGFLELPGMADNVILSYSGPLRTIQEAITPNQVTPYICATSDLRNGPVVLEVPAKTNKAVLYGQVVDAWQVTITGVGPVGEDKGAGGKYLLLPPAYKDPIPTGYFPIQSSSYRILLAFRSIPLGDATAADAYAYSKTLKMYPLSEAAEPKPTRFVDGLSLPVHTLPFYDTRALQDIHDIISVEPVQPRDKVMMGMLATIGTERGKPFNPPEKYKTAMEKGIADAYFYMQKMDTELFASHLYWPDRHWSFVMVPDGHHGFEYVTDDAVQIDKRAACWFFFTMYPKMLDEQAGTVYLAPIADSTGQPVEAGKTYKVRVPKDVPARQFWSLTVYERATWAFINNPSDRAGLGSFNMDQMQKNADGSVDVYIGPKAPVGLQSNWIPTLGKEPYVWLRLYGPEEAFWNKSFKMPDIELVK
;
A
#
# COMPACT_ATOMS: atom_id res chain seq x y z
N MET A 1 -47.08 16.15 -46.40
CA MET A 1 -48.26 16.44 -45.53
C MET A 1 -47.73 16.55 -44.12
N ARG A 2 -47.58 17.79 -43.67
CA ARG A 2 -48.24 18.51 -42.58
C ARG A 2 -48.44 17.63 -41.29
N ARG A 3 -47.94 17.95 -40.09
CA ARG A 3 -48.13 19.18 -39.32
C ARG A 3 -47.05 19.36 -38.25
N ARG A 4 -46.62 20.61 -38.09
CA ARG A 4 -45.88 21.15 -36.92
C ARG A 4 -46.86 21.30 -35.77
N LEU A 5 -46.44 21.02 -34.55
CA LEU A 5 -47.09 21.53 -33.35
C LEU A 5 -46.03 22.23 -32.49
N SER A 6 -46.14 23.55 -32.47
CA SER A 6 -45.44 24.43 -31.52
C SER A 6 -46.21 24.40 -30.19
N VAL A 7 -45.52 24.18 -29.07
CA VAL A 7 -46.06 24.39 -27.74
C VAL A 7 -45.41 25.66 -27.18
N LEU A 8 -46.22 26.70 -27.03
CA LEU A 8 -45.86 27.90 -26.26
C LEU A 8 -45.79 27.58 -24.77
N LEU A 9 -44.68 27.90 -24.16
CA LEU A 9 -44.53 27.92 -22.71
C LEU A 9 -44.94 29.30 -22.21
N THR A 10 -46.09 29.38 -21.60
CA THR A 10 -46.60 30.61 -20.96
C THR A 10 -46.14 30.67 -19.50
N THR A 11 -45.23 31.59 -19.22
CA THR A 11 -44.77 31.87 -17.85
C THR A 11 -45.86 32.64 -17.13
N VAL A 12 -46.50 32.06 -16.15
CA VAL A 12 -47.44 32.75 -15.24
C VAL A 12 -46.63 33.29 -14.07
N ILE A 13 -46.43 34.61 -14.06
CA ILE A 13 -45.96 35.35 -12.88
C ILE A 13 -47.19 35.67 -12.03
N LEU A 14 -47.34 35.01 -10.89
CA LEU A 14 -48.39 35.32 -9.94
C LEU A 14 -47.95 36.51 -9.05
N ILE A 15 -48.40 37.69 -9.36
CA ILE A 15 -48.27 38.87 -8.50
C ILE A 15 -49.43 38.84 -7.51
N LEU A 16 -49.16 38.51 -6.26
CA LEU A 16 -50.13 38.64 -5.16
C LEU A 16 -50.14 40.09 -4.70
N CYS A 17 -51.15 40.84 -5.12
CA CYS A 17 -51.49 42.14 -4.48
C CYS A 17 -52.18 41.85 -3.17
N VAL A 18 -51.52 42.09 -2.04
CA VAL A 18 -52.15 42.08 -0.74
C VAL A 18 -52.77 43.48 -0.50
N ALA A 19 -54.14 43.58 -0.44
CA ALA A 19 -54.83 44.74 -0.03
C ALA A 19 -54.61 45.03 1.47
N VAL A 20 -54.10 46.21 1.77
CA VAL A 20 -53.94 46.68 3.16
C VAL A 20 -55.29 47.07 3.71
N GLY A 21 -55.85 46.25 4.60
CA GLY A 21 -56.92 46.61 5.50
C GLY A 21 -56.36 47.19 6.79
N ALA A 22 -56.60 48.42 7.10
CA ALA A 22 -56.25 49.06 8.37
C ALA A 22 -57.07 48.45 9.51
N GLY A 23 -56.42 48.00 10.55
CA GLY A 23 -57.11 47.72 11.82
C GLY A 23 -56.49 46.57 12.62
N ALA A 24 -55.76 46.92 13.66
CA ALA A 24 -55.18 46.15 14.78
C ALA A 24 -53.67 46.02 14.76
N GLN A 25 -53.01 46.97 15.41
CA GLN A 25 -51.65 46.72 15.93
C GLN A 25 -51.77 45.69 17.04
N THR A 26 -51.65 44.42 16.65
CA THR A 26 -51.22 43.41 17.57
C THR A 26 -49.67 43.53 17.58
N GLU A 27 -49.09 43.85 18.72
CA GLU A 27 -47.71 43.69 19.00
C GLU A 27 -47.40 42.25 18.66
N ILE A 28 -46.83 42.04 17.48
CA ILE A 28 -46.11 40.79 17.19
C ILE A 28 -44.83 40.89 18.04
N GLY A 29 -44.96 40.33 19.26
CA GLY A 29 -43.80 40.10 20.10
C GLY A 29 -42.75 39.51 19.21
N ALA A 30 -41.53 40.06 19.25
CA ALA A 30 -40.37 39.51 18.57
C ALA A 30 -40.13 38.10 19.10
N ALA A 31 -40.86 37.13 18.54
CA ALA A 31 -40.45 35.74 18.64
C ALA A 31 -39.07 35.71 17.99
N ALA A 32 -38.06 35.61 18.82
CA ALA A 32 -36.69 35.48 18.41
C ALA A 32 -36.67 34.43 17.29
N GLN A 33 -36.21 34.80 16.11
CA GLN A 33 -35.90 33.83 15.06
C GLN A 33 -34.80 32.92 15.62
N THR A 34 -35.23 31.80 16.18
CA THR A 34 -34.30 30.82 16.81
C THR A 34 -33.68 29.87 15.82
N GLU A 35 -34.17 29.88 14.59
CA GLU A 35 -33.65 29.02 13.54
C GLU A 35 -32.93 29.84 12.46
N PRO A 36 -31.79 29.32 11.94
CA PRO A 36 -31.05 29.99 10.87
C PRO A 36 -31.87 30.01 9.58
N LEU A 37 -31.98 31.19 8.96
CA LEU A 37 -32.48 31.31 7.60
C LEU A 37 -31.45 30.67 6.62
N GLY A 38 -31.95 30.00 5.59
CA GLY A 38 -31.06 29.49 4.53
C GLY A 38 -30.22 30.60 3.88
N GLY A 39 -29.02 30.29 3.47
CA GLY A 39 -28.09 31.21 2.78
C GLY A 39 -27.14 31.98 3.68
N GLN A 40 -27.17 31.76 4.99
CA GLN A 40 -26.23 32.33 5.97
C GLN A 40 -25.92 31.34 7.09
N PRO A 41 -24.77 31.49 7.77
CA PRO A 41 -24.45 30.72 8.98
C PRO A 41 -25.50 30.94 10.09
N ALA A 42 -25.59 30.00 11.02
CA ALA A 42 -26.46 30.15 12.19
C ALA A 42 -26.08 31.42 12.99
N PRO A 43 -27.04 32.08 13.65
CA PRO A 43 -26.79 33.25 14.48
C PRO A 43 -25.72 32.95 15.53
N GLY A 44 -24.71 33.82 15.65
CA GLY A 44 -23.61 33.69 16.60
C GLY A 44 -22.43 32.81 16.10
N VAL A 45 -22.58 32.15 14.97
CA VAL A 45 -21.46 31.44 14.35
C VAL A 45 -20.58 32.43 13.58
N THR A 46 -19.29 32.47 13.95
CA THR A 46 -18.29 33.32 13.30
C THR A 46 -17.25 32.48 12.58
N GLN A 47 -16.50 33.08 11.69
CA GLN A 47 -15.36 32.44 11.02
C GLN A 47 -14.37 31.89 12.05
N SER A 48 -14.05 30.60 11.96
CA SER A 48 -13.15 29.91 12.91
C SER A 48 -11.68 30.19 12.64
N ALA A 49 -11.28 30.29 11.38
CA ALA A 49 -9.90 30.54 10.98
C ALA A 49 -9.66 32.03 10.67
N LYS A 50 -8.53 32.56 11.13
CA LYS A 50 -8.11 33.94 10.81
C LYS A 50 -7.79 34.13 9.32
N ASP A 51 -7.19 33.10 8.70
CA ASP A 51 -6.84 33.03 7.29
C ASP A 51 -7.52 31.80 6.68
N LEU A 52 -8.61 32.02 5.95
CA LEU A 52 -9.38 30.95 5.29
C LEU A 52 -8.61 30.30 4.13
N ASP A 53 -7.77 31.05 3.42
CA ASP A 53 -6.98 30.49 2.35
C ASP A 53 -5.91 29.54 2.89
N ALA A 54 -5.27 29.89 4.00
CA ALA A 54 -4.33 28.99 4.70
C ALA A 54 -5.06 27.74 5.21
N GLN A 55 -6.27 27.88 5.75
CA GLN A 55 -7.08 26.75 6.19
C GLN A 55 -7.45 25.82 5.01
N VAL A 56 -7.81 26.39 3.86
CA VAL A 56 -8.07 25.63 2.63
C VAL A 56 -6.81 24.92 2.15
N ALA A 57 -5.66 25.59 2.15
CA ALA A 57 -4.39 24.98 1.75
C ALA A 57 -4.00 23.79 2.65
N TYR A 58 -4.21 23.92 3.97
CA TYR A 58 -4.04 22.83 4.93
C TYR A 58 -4.94 21.62 4.57
N GLN A 59 -6.25 21.86 4.38
CA GLN A 59 -7.20 20.79 4.07
C GLN A 59 -6.87 20.10 2.74
N ARG A 60 -6.52 20.89 1.70
CA ARG A 60 -6.14 20.31 0.39
C ARG A 60 -4.89 19.45 0.46
N ALA A 61 -3.88 19.87 1.24
CA ALA A 61 -2.67 19.09 1.42
C ALA A 61 -2.92 17.80 2.23
N PHE A 62 -3.75 17.87 3.28
CA PHE A 62 -4.18 16.70 4.05
C PHE A 62 -4.88 15.66 3.17
N GLU A 63 -5.92 16.07 2.43
CA GLU A 63 -6.69 15.19 1.56
C GLU A 63 -5.85 14.65 0.38
N ALA A 64 -4.92 15.44 -0.15
CA ALA A 64 -4.03 15.03 -1.21
C ALA A 64 -3.16 13.84 -0.80
N VAL A 65 -2.60 13.84 0.41
CA VAL A 65 -1.78 12.75 0.93
C VAL A 65 -2.60 11.47 1.10
N LEU A 66 -3.80 11.56 1.70
CA LEU A 66 -4.67 10.38 1.86
C LEU A 66 -5.08 9.80 0.52
N TRP A 67 -5.54 10.65 -0.40
CA TRP A 67 -5.97 10.21 -1.72
C TRP A 67 -4.84 9.53 -2.51
N ALA A 68 -3.63 10.13 -2.49
CA ALA A 68 -2.51 9.68 -3.29
C ALA A 68 -1.71 8.52 -2.66
N MET A 69 -1.98 8.13 -1.42
CA MET A 69 -1.15 7.17 -0.67
C MET A 69 -0.77 5.90 -1.48
N PRO A 70 -1.71 5.19 -2.17
CA PRO A 70 -1.33 4.04 -2.97
C PRO A 70 -0.36 4.39 -4.09
N ALA A 71 -0.59 5.51 -4.79
CA ALA A 71 0.25 5.93 -5.90
C ALA A 71 1.61 6.46 -5.43
N SER A 72 1.65 7.18 -4.30
CA SER A 72 2.89 7.68 -3.71
C SER A 72 3.84 6.54 -3.31
N ALA A 73 3.31 5.46 -2.75
CA ALA A 73 4.11 4.29 -2.38
C ALA A 73 4.76 3.62 -3.63
N ILE A 74 3.99 3.41 -4.70
CA ILE A 74 4.52 2.85 -5.97
C ILE A 74 5.49 3.81 -6.66
N TYR A 75 5.16 5.10 -6.66
CA TYR A 75 6.03 6.12 -7.23
C TYR A 75 7.40 6.16 -6.53
N ARG A 76 7.42 6.11 -5.19
CA ARG A 76 8.68 6.10 -4.44
C ARG A 76 9.47 4.80 -4.63
N LEU A 77 8.80 3.64 -4.74
CA LEU A 77 9.46 2.39 -5.13
C LEU A 77 10.14 2.55 -6.50
N ARG A 78 9.41 3.09 -7.50
CA ARG A 78 9.97 3.33 -8.82
C ARG A 78 11.16 4.27 -8.78
N VAL A 79 11.04 5.42 -8.11
CA VAL A 79 12.14 6.41 -8.00
C VAL A 79 13.35 5.79 -7.32
N GLY A 80 13.18 5.15 -6.15
CA GLY A 80 14.28 4.53 -5.42
C GLY A 80 14.96 3.41 -6.20
N PHE A 81 14.24 2.66 -7.03
CA PHE A 81 14.87 1.65 -7.91
C PHE A 81 15.65 2.31 -9.05
N LEU A 82 15.09 3.36 -9.68
CA LEU A 82 15.76 4.04 -10.79
C LEU A 82 17.00 4.85 -10.38
N GLU A 83 17.12 5.20 -9.10
CA GLU A 83 18.32 5.84 -8.54
C GLU A 83 19.49 4.85 -8.35
N LEU A 84 19.24 3.55 -8.37
CA LEU A 84 20.29 2.54 -8.21
C LEU A 84 21.19 2.47 -9.47
N PRO A 85 22.50 2.26 -9.30
CA PRO A 85 23.43 2.14 -10.42
C PRO A 85 23.03 1.07 -11.43
N GLY A 86 22.92 1.43 -12.69
CA GLY A 86 22.59 0.53 -13.78
C GLY A 86 21.10 0.24 -13.97
N MET A 87 20.24 0.76 -13.11
CA MET A 87 18.78 0.63 -13.24
C MET A 87 18.22 1.60 -14.29
N ALA A 88 17.18 1.15 -14.95
CA ALA A 88 16.33 1.89 -15.88
C ALA A 88 15.00 1.14 -16.03
N ASP A 89 14.04 1.72 -16.73
CA ASP A 89 12.84 0.98 -17.14
C ASP A 89 13.22 -0.27 -17.94
N ASN A 90 12.50 -1.36 -17.72
CA ASN A 90 12.74 -2.68 -18.31
C ASN A 90 14.07 -3.34 -17.93
N VAL A 91 14.78 -2.83 -16.92
CA VAL A 91 15.90 -3.51 -16.26
C VAL A 91 15.36 -4.21 -15.02
N ILE A 92 15.75 -5.46 -14.81
CA ILE A 92 15.29 -6.26 -13.69
C ILE A 92 16.24 -6.10 -12.49
N LEU A 93 15.73 -5.54 -11.39
CA LEU A 93 16.37 -5.55 -10.09
C LEU A 93 16.12 -6.93 -9.45
N SER A 94 17.14 -7.72 -9.24
CA SER A 94 17.03 -9.02 -8.59
C SER A 94 17.95 -9.07 -7.38
N TYR A 95 17.59 -9.85 -6.38
CA TYR A 95 18.38 -9.99 -5.18
C TYR A 95 18.93 -11.42 -5.12
N SER A 96 20.24 -11.56 -5.01
CA SER A 96 20.91 -12.87 -4.91
C SER A 96 20.73 -13.53 -3.54
N GLY A 97 20.10 -12.84 -2.59
CA GLY A 97 19.73 -13.31 -1.27
C GLY A 97 18.53 -12.54 -0.70
N PRO A 98 18.09 -12.86 0.52
CA PRO A 98 17.07 -12.11 1.23
C PRO A 98 17.47 -10.65 1.39
N LEU A 99 16.48 -9.75 1.43
CA LEU A 99 16.73 -8.32 1.69
C LEU A 99 17.51 -8.13 2.99
N ARG A 100 18.41 -7.17 2.97
CA ARG A 100 19.16 -6.71 4.13
C ARG A 100 18.46 -5.54 4.79
N THR A 101 18.81 -5.23 6.03
CA THR A 101 18.20 -4.10 6.76
C THR A 101 18.57 -2.72 6.21
N ILE A 102 19.49 -2.66 5.25
CA ILE A 102 19.83 -1.44 4.50
C ILE A 102 18.84 -1.12 3.36
N GLN A 103 17.98 -2.06 2.98
CA GLN A 103 16.92 -1.81 1.99
C GLN A 103 15.69 -1.25 2.68
N GLU A 104 15.49 0.04 2.54
CA GLU A 104 14.39 0.79 3.14
C GLU A 104 13.17 0.74 2.21
N ALA A 105 12.14 -0.02 2.63
CA ALA A 105 10.87 -0.16 1.93
C ALA A 105 9.73 -0.39 2.95
N ILE A 106 8.48 -0.20 2.53
CA ILE A 106 7.31 -0.44 3.38
C ILE A 106 7.15 -1.96 3.61
N THR A 107 7.22 -2.40 4.86
CA THR A 107 7.06 -3.78 5.36
C THR A 107 7.68 -4.86 4.46
N PRO A 108 8.96 -4.74 4.08
CA PRO A 108 9.61 -5.70 3.22
C PRO A 108 9.80 -7.04 3.92
N ASN A 109 10.19 -8.07 3.15
CA ASN A 109 10.39 -9.43 3.65
C ASN A 109 11.87 -9.81 3.57
N GLN A 110 12.42 -10.34 4.67
CA GLN A 110 13.80 -10.81 4.76
C GLN A 110 13.94 -12.34 4.50
N VAL A 111 12.89 -13.01 4.03
CA VAL A 111 12.89 -14.48 3.90
C VAL A 111 13.13 -14.94 2.47
N THR A 112 12.44 -14.32 1.52
CA THR A 112 12.52 -14.70 0.10
C THR A 112 13.03 -13.55 -0.75
N PRO A 113 14.00 -13.78 -1.64
CA PRO A 113 14.53 -12.75 -2.53
C PRO A 113 13.44 -12.18 -3.44
N TYR A 114 13.53 -10.87 -3.70
CA TYR A 114 12.66 -10.18 -4.63
C TYR A 114 13.27 -10.12 -6.03
N ILE A 115 12.37 -9.97 -7.01
CA ILE A 115 12.65 -9.66 -8.39
C ILE A 115 11.70 -8.51 -8.75
N CYS A 116 12.23 -7.34 -9.01
CA CYS A 116 11.43 -6.15 -9.29
C CYS A 116 11.83 -5.54 -10.64
N ALA A 117 10.88 -4.89 -11.28
CA ALA A 117 11.16 -4.06 -12.45
C ALA A 117 10.12 -2.95 -12.53
N THR A 118 10.49 -1.86 -13.18
CA THR A 118 9.57 -0.78 -13.54
C THR A 118 9.50 -0.66 -15.06
N SER A 119 8.37 -0.16 -15.55
CA SER A 119 8.21 0.14 -16.96
C SER A 119 7.39 1.41 -17.16
N ASP A 120 7.70 2.16 -18.21
CA ASP A 120 6.93 3.31 -18.67
C ASP A 120 6.32 2.99 -20.04
N LEU A 121 5.04 2.66 -20.02
CA LEU A 121 4.28 2.24 -21.21
C LEU A 121 3.97 3.39 -22.20
N ARG A 122 4.36 4.63 -21.89
CA ARG A 122 4.24 5.74 -22.85
C ARG A 122 5.10 5.50 -24.10
N ASN A 123 6.16 4.69 -23.97
CA ASN A 123 7.03 4.31 -25.07
C ASN A 123 6.50 3.10 -25.88
N GLY A 124 5.29 2.63 -25.60
CA GLY A 124 4.65 1.48 -26.24
C GLY A 124 4.53 0.25 -25.32
N PRO A 125 3.90 -0.82 -25.83
CA PRO A 125 3.74 -2.06 -25.10
C PRO A 125 5.06 -2.73 -24.76
N VAL A 126 5.08 -3.43 -23.61
CA VAL A 126 6.25 -4.18 -23.14
C VAL A 126 5.91 -5.65 -23.02
N VAL A 127 6.80 -6.51 -23.48
CA VAL A 127 6.72 -7.96 -23.33
C VAL A 127 7.46 -8.37 -22.08
N LEU A 128 6.79 -9.18 -21.24
CA LEU A 128 7.36 -9.91 -20.13
C LEU A 128 7.26 -11.41 -20.45
N GLU A 129 8.39 -12.06 -20.71
CA GLU A 129 8.43 -13.52 -20.86
C GLU A 129 8.68 -14.15 -19.49
N VAL A 130 7.68 -14.87 -19.00
CA VAL A 130 7.73 -15.62 -17.74
C VAL A 130 8.16 -17.07 -18.08
N PRO A 131 9.20 -17.60 -17.45
CA PRO A 131 9.63 -18.97 -17.68
C PRO A 131 8.62 -19.98 -17.06
N ALA A 132 8.47 -21.15 -17.65
CA ALA A 132 7.72 -22.24 -17.06
C ALA A 132 8.33 -22.67 -15.72
N LYS A 133 7.49 -23.07 -14.74
CA LYS A 133 8.00 -23.72 -13.52
C LYS A 133 8.85 -24.94 -13.86
N THR A 134 9.87 -25.18 -13.08
CA THR A 134 10.74 -26.34 -13.20
C THR A 134 10.54 -27.27 -11.99
N ASN A 135 11.26 -28.38 -11.93
CA ASN A 135 11.35 -29.19 -10.71
C ASN A 135 12.14 -28.50 -9.59
N LYS A 136 12.91 -27.45 -9.92
CA LYS A 136 13.77 -26.73 -8.97
C LYS A 136 13.21 -25.39 -8.50
N ALA A 137 12.43 -24.69 -9.33
CA ALA A 137 11.94 -23.37 -8.98
C ALA A 137 10.63 -23.01 -9.67
N VAL A 138 9.88 -22.10 -9.05
CA VAL A 138 8.66 -21.51 -9.55
C VAL A 138 8.65 -20.02 -9.29
N LEU A 139 8.08 -19.24 -10.21
CA LEU A 139 7.89 -17.81 -10.06
C LEU A 139 6.50 -17.51 -9.51
N TYR A 140 6.41 -16.61 -8.55
CA TYR A 140 5.18 -16.03 -8.05
C TYR A 140 5.32 -14.52 -8.02
N GLY A 141 4.23 -13.82 -8.31
CA GLY A 141 4.18 -12.38 -8.13
C GLY A 141 3.11 -11.73 -8.95
N GLN A 142 3.20 -10.43 -9.05
CA GLN A 142 2.18 -9.61 -9.67
C GLN A 142 2.77 -8.39 -10.36
N VAL A 143 2.01 -7.89 -11.32
CA VAL A 143 2.22 -6.59 -11.95
C VAL A 143 1.13 -5.66 -11.43
N VAL A 144 1.52 -4.50 -10.96
CA VAL A 144 0.59 -3.46 -10.49
C VAL A 144 0.69 -2.21 -11.33
N ASP A 145 -0.41 -1.49 -11.41
CA ASP A 145 -0.47 -0.16 -12.01
C ASP A 145 0.06 0.92 -11.05
N ALA A 146 0.05 2.18 -11.47
CA ALA A 146 0.52 3.31 -10.66
C ALA A 146 -0.30 3.55 -9.37
N TRP A 147 -1.47 2.95 -9.25
CA TRP A 147 -2.37 3.07 -8.09
C TRP A 147 -2.38 1.81 -7.21
N GLN A 148 -1.40 0.91 -7.38
CA GLN A 148 -1.27 -0.38 -6.72
C GLN A 148 -2.39 -1.38 -7.03
N VAL A 149 -3.15 -1.18 -8.09
CA VAL A 149 -4.12 -2.17 -8.55
C VAL A 149 -3.37 -3.30 -9.24
N THR A 150 -3.57 -4.52 -8.79
CA THR A 150 -3.00 -5.71 -9.43
C THR A 150 -3.67 -5.96 -10.78
N ILE A 151 -2.94 -5.75 -11.87
CA ILE A 151 -3.46 -5.94 -13.22
C ILE A 151 -3.29 -7.37 -13.73
N THR A 152 -2.28 -8.09 -13.23
CA THR A 152 -2.11 -9.54 -13.48
C THR A 152 -1.20 -10.18 -12.45
N GLY A 153 -1.40 -11.47 -12.19
CA GLY A 153 -0.43 -12.33 -11.53
C GLY A 153 0.46 -13.05 -12.53
N VAL A 154 1.53 -13.68 -12.04
CA VAL A 154 2.40 -14.58 -12.82
C VAL A 154 2.61 -15.89 -12.09
N GLY A 155 2.95 -16.96 -12.82
CA GLY A 155 3.17 -18.29 -12.27
C GLY A 155 1.84 -19.02 -11.96
N PRO A 156 1.78 -19.93 -10.99
CA PRO A 156 0.59 -20.77 -10.73
C PRO A 156 -0.70 -20.00 -10.52
N VAL A 157 -0.63 -18.76 -10.04
CA VAL A 157 -1.78 -17.86 -9.80
C VAL A 157 -2.03 -16.88 -10.94
N GLY A 158 -1.15 -16.86 -11.95
CA GLY A 158 -1.23 -15.98 -13.12
C GLY A 158 -1.98 -16.60 -14.30
N GLU A 159 -2.02 -15.86 -15.42
CA GLU A 159 -2.62 -16.32 -16.67
C GLU A 159 -1.92 -17.58 -17.23
N ASP A 160 -0.60 -17.68 -17.00
CA ASP A 160 0.23 -18.79 -17.45
C ASP A 160 0.04 -20.09 -16.64
N LYS A 161 -0.64 -20.06 -15.50
CA LYS A 161 -0.85 -21.20 -14.59
C LYS A 161 0.45 -21.98 -14.25
N GLY A 162 1.59 -21.28 -14.28
CA GLY A 162 2.91 -21.85 -14.07
C GLY A 162 3.50 -22.56 -15.29
N ALA A 163 2.85 -22.53 -16.44
CA ALA A 163 3.37 -23.06 -17.70
C ALA A 163 4.35 -22.11 -18.39
N GLY A 164 4.47 -20.90 -17.89
CA GLY A 164 5.22 -19.82 -18.54
C GLY A 164 4.47 -19.23 -19.72
N GLY A 165 4.97 -18.10 -20.22
CA GLY A 165 4.35 -17.45 -21.38
C GLY A 165 4.78 -16.00 -21.56
N LYS A 166 4.22 -15.38 -22.60
CA LYS A 166 4.51 -13.99 -22.96
C LYS A 166 3.35 -13.10 -22.56
N TYR A 167 3.54 -12.31 -21.53
CA TYR A 167 2.60 -11.27 -21.14
C TYR A 167 2.88 -10.02 -21.96
N LEU A 168 1.85 -9.42 -22.53
CA LEU A 168 1.93 -8.16 -23.26
C LEU A 168 1.29 -7.06 -22.43
N LEU A 169 2.13 -6.25 -21.79
CA LEU A 169 1.71 -5.15 -20.93
C LEU A 169 1.38 -3.94 -21.80
N LEU A 170 0.10 -3.56 -21.83
CA LEU A 170 -0.46 -2.58 -22.75
C LEU A 170 -0.67 -1.23 -22.06
N PRO A 171 -0.31 -0.10 -22.72
CA PRO A 171 -0.59 1.23 -22.19
C PRO A 171 -2.10 1.52 -22.11
N PRO A 172 -2.52 2.53 -21.34
CA PRO A 172 -3.91 2.96 -21.31
C PRO A 172 -4.49 3.21 -22.71
N ALA A 173 -5.71 2.71 -22.94
CA ALA A 173 -6.46 2.88 -24.18
C ALA A 173 -5.76 2.35 -25.45
N TYR A 174 -4.87 1.38 -25.33
CA TYR A 174 -4.25 0.71 -26.48
C TYR A 174 -5.29 0.04 -27.37
N LYS A 175 -5.19 0.23 -28.70
CA LYS A 175 -6.19 -0.23 -29.69
C LYS A 175 -5.59 -0.97 -30.87
N ASP A 176 -4.26 -0.99 -30.99
CA ASP A 176 -3.64 -1.70 -32.14
C ASP A 176 -3.85 -3.22 -31.99
N PRO A 177 -3.81 -3.95 -33.08
CA PRO A 177 -3.97 -5.41 -33.08
C PRO A 177 -2.95 -6.09 -32.17
N ILE A 178 -3.43 -7.02 -31.37
CA ILE A 178 -2.58 -7.81 -30.47
C ILE A 178 -2.05 -9.03 -31.24
N PRO A 179 -0.73 -9.21 -31.34
CA PRO A 179 -0.16 -10.38 -31.98
C PRO A 179 -0.59 -11.67 -31.27
N THR A 180 -0.68 -12.76 -31.99
CA THR A 180 -0.99 -14.09 -31.43
C THR A 180 0.14 -14.58 -30.51
N GLY A 181 -0.20 -15.37 -29.48
CA GLY A 181 0.78 -15.99 -28.57
C GLY A 181 1.15 -15.13 -27.37
N TYR A 182 0.42 -14.05 -27.11
CA TYR A 182 0.58 -13.22 -25.93
C TYR A 182 -0.65 -13.26 -25.04
N PHE A 183 -0.43 -13.13 -23.72
CA PHE A 183 -1.48 -12.77 -22.76
C PHE A 183 -1.59 -11.24 -22.72
N PRO A 184 -2.64 -10.62 -23.28
CA PRO A 184 -2.78 -9.17 -23.30
C PRO A 184 -3.23 -8.68 -21.91
N ILE A 185 -2.46 -7.78 -21.33
CA ILE A 185 -2.74 -7.19 -20.01
C ILE A 185 -2.87 -5.68 -20.18
N GLN A 186 -4.10 -5.21 -20.12
CA GLN A 186 -4.40 -3.78 -20.23
C GLN A 186 -4.12 -3.06 -18.90
N SER A 187 -3.24 -2.06 -18.93
CA SER A 187 -3.03 -1.17 -17.79
C SER A 187 -3.96 0.04 -17.83
N SER A 188 -4.35 0.54 -16.67
CA SER A 188 -5.06 1.82 -16.52
C SER A 188 -4.10 3.02 -16.38
N SER A 189 -2.82 2.76 -16.18
CA SER A 189 -1.76 3.74 -16.00
C SER A 189 -0.58 3.49 -16.94
N TYR A 190 0.25 4.51 -17.16
CA TYR A 190 1.45 4.37 -18.00
C TYR A 190 2.61 3.74 -17.24
N ARG A 191 2.79 4.07 -15.95
CA ARG A 191 3.85 3.48 -15.14
C ARG A 191 3.31 2.26 -14.43
N ILE A 192 4.07 1.17 -14.52
CA ILE A 192 3.76 -0.10 -13.88
C ILE A 192 4.97 -0.59 -13.09
N LEU A 193 4.71 -1.40 -12.09
CA LEU A 193 5.75 -2.03 -11.27
C LEU A 193 5.48 -3.54 -11.19
N LEU A 194 6.55 -4.31 -11.35
CA LEU A 194 6.55 -5.76 -11.24
C LEU A 194 7.26 -6.13 -9.93
N ALA A 195 6.65 -7.02 -9.14
CA ALA A 195 7.30 -7.61 -7.99
C ALA A 195 7.02 -9.10 -7.93
N PHE A 196 8.07 -9.87 -8.09
CA PHE A 196 8.04 -11.32 -8.13
C PHE A 196 8.97 -11.92 -7.09
N ARG A 197 8.81 -13.22 -6.87
CA ARG A 197 9.67 -14.06 -6.07
C ARG A 197 9.93 -15.36 -6.80
N SER A 198 11.16 -15.79 -6.79
CA SER A 198 11.54 -17.12 -7.25
C SER A 198 11.66 -18.03 -6.04
N ILE A 199 10.81 -19.04 -5.97
CA ILE A 199 10.70 -19.94 -4.82
C ILE A 199 11.36 -21.27 -5.19
N PRO A 200 12.36 -21.73 -4.42
CA PRO A 200 12.95 -23.06 -4.63
C PRO A 200 11.94 -24.16 -4.30
N LEU A 201 11.99 -25.27 -5.02
CA LEU A 201 11.12 -26.43 -4.87
C LEU A 201 11.93 -27.68 -4.49
N GLY A 202 11.33 -28.54 -3.67
CA GLY A 202 11.97 -29.79 -3.25
C GLY A 202 13.27 -29.54 -2.49
N ASP A 203 14.36 -30.11 -2.98
CA ASP A 203 15.71 -29.99 -2.45
C ASP A 203 16.55 -28.88 -3.10
N ALA A 204 15.91 -28.06 -3.96
CA ALA A 204 16.59 -26.96 -4.64
C ALA A 204 17.02 -25.85 -3.67
N THR A 205 18.12 -25.21 -4.00
CA THR A 205 18.72 -24.15 -3.18
C THR A 205 18.20 -22.75 -3.56
N ALA A 206 18.47 -21.77 -2.73
CA ALA A 206 18.24 -20.36 -3.07
C ALA A 206 19.03 -19.94 -4.32
N ALA A 207 20.22 -20.52 -4.55
CA ALA A 207 21.01 -20.27 -5.75
C ALA A 207 20.34 -20.83 -7.02
N ASP A 208 19.69 -22.00 -6.95
CA ASP A 208 18.89 -22.54 -8.07
C ASP A 208 17.72 -21.61 -8.40
N ALA A 209 17.01 -21.12 -7.37
CA ALA A 209 15.91 -20.17 -7.54
C ALA A 209 16.39 -18.83 -8.13
N TYR A 210 17.54 -18.34 -7.69
CA TYR A 210 18.14 -17.13 -8.25
C TYR A 210 18.55 -17.31 -9.71
N ALA A 211 19.20 -18.44 -10.05
CA ALA A 211 19.56 -18.77 -11.43
C ALA A 211 18.31 -18.85 -12.34
N TYR A 212 17.23 -19.49 -11.84
CA TYR A 212 15.95 -19.54 -12.56
C TYR A 212 15.38 -18.15 -12.79
N SER A 213 15.46 -17.22 -11.83
CA SER A 213 14.97 -15.86 -11.98
C SER A 213 15.65 -15.09 -13.13
N LYS A 214 16.89 -15.43 -13.46
CA LYS A 214 17.64 -14.83 -14.58
C LYS A 214 17.16 -15.28 -15.96
N THR A 215 16.22 -16.21 -16.04
CA THR A 215 15.61 -16.63 -17.31
C THR A 215 14.40 -15.77 -17.72
N LEU A 216 13.94 -14.86 -16.83
CA LEU A 216 12.97 -13.83 -17.18
C LEU A 216 13.49 -12.97 -18.33
N LYS A 217 12.56 -12.55 -19.23
CA LYS A 217 12.90 -11.56 -20.26
C LYS A 217 11.91 -10.41 -20.23
N MET A 218 12.41 -9.20 -20.46
CA MET A 218 11.63 -7.99 -20.52
C MET A 218 12.17 -7.06 -21.61
N TYR A 219 11.33 -6.70 -22.55
CA TYR A 219 11.71 -5.88 -23.71
C TYR A 219 10.49 -5.19 -24.34
N PRO A 220 10.67 -4.05 -25.04
CA PRO A 220 9.60 -3.42 -25.81
C PRO A 220 9.03 -4.34 -26.91
N LEU A 221 7.72 -4.30 -27.17
CA LEU A 221 7.10 -5.09 -28.25
C LEU A 221 7.75 -4.79 -29.60
N SER A 222 8.19 -3.56 -29.84
CA SER A 222 8.89 -3.15 -31.05
C SER A 222 10.20 -3.91 -31.32
N GLU A 223 10.78 -4.52 -30.29
CA GLU A 223 12.00 -5.34 -30.36
C GLU A 223 11.68 -6.86 -30.39
N ALA A 224 10.40 -7.26 -30.47
CA ALA A 224 10.01 -8.67 -30.33
C ALA A 224 10.56 -9.61 -31.41
N ALA A 225 10.91 -9.10 -32.59
CA ALA A 225 11.52 -9.89 -33.67
C ALA A 225 12.97 -10.29 -33.35
N GLU A 226 13.71 -9.41 -32.67
CA GLU A 226 15.09 -9.60 -32.25
C GLU A 226 15.32 -8.90 -30.88
N PRO A 227 14.83 -9.51 -29.79
CA PRO A 227 14.87 -8.88 -28.49
C PRO A 227 16.31 -8.81 -27.95
N LYS A 228 16.70 -7.64 -27.48
CA LYS A 228 17.99 -7.47 -26.78
C LYS A 228 18.01 -8.29 -25.49
N PRO A 229 19.19 -8.75 -25.06
CA PRO A 229 19.33 -9.43 -23.77
C PRO A 229 18.79 -8.60 -22.62
N THR A 230 17.94 -9.20 -21.78
CA THR A 230 17.42 -8.57 -20.57
C THR A 230 18.55 -8.25 -19.61
N ARG A 231 18.57 -7.02 -19.12
CA ARG A 231 19.56 -6.56 -18.17
C ARG A 231 19.08 -6.82 -16.75
N PHE A 232 20.03 -7.20 -15.88
CA PHE A 232 19.78 -7.45 -14.46
C PHE A 232 20.77 -6.67 -13.61
N VAL A 233 20.26 -6.11 -12.52
CA VAL A 233 21.05 -5.52 -11.44
C VAL A 233 20.84 -6.34 -10.18
N ASP A 234 21.91 -6.70 -9.48
CA ASP A 234 21.80 -7.32 -8.15
C ASP A 234 21.74 -6.22 -7.09
N GLY A 235 20.61 -6.16 -6.40
CA GLY A 235 20.35 -5.15 -5.37
C GLY A 235 20.85 -5.51 -3.97
N LEU A 236 21.40 -6.74 -3.75
CA LEU A 236 21.64 -7.25 -2.39
C LEU A 236 22.53 -6.34 -1.52
N SER A 237 23.55 -5.73 -2.11
CA SER A 237 24.46 -4.84 -1.39
C SER A 237 24.17 -3.35 -1.59
N LEU A 238 23.13 -3.01 -2.34
CA LEU A 238 22.79 -1.64 -2.64
C LEU A 238 21.77 -1.11 -1.61
N PRO A 239 22.03 0.03 -0.93
CA PRO A 239 20.99 0.69 -0.16
C PRO A 239 19.91 1.21 -1.11
N VAL A 240 18.65 1.05 -0.71
CA VAL A 240 17.51 1.55 -1.47
C VAL A 240 16.61 2.37 -0.55
N HIS A 241 16.08 3.49 -1.06
CA HIS A 241 15.21 4.39 -0.32
C HIS A 241 13.90 4.57 -1.08
N THR A 242 12.84 3.93 -0.60
CA THR A 242 11.55 3.87 -1.31
C THR A 242 10.36 4.32 -0.48
N LEU A 243 10.60 4.93 0.69
CA LEU A 243 9.52 5.40 1.56
C LEU A 243 8.90 6.70 1.04
N PRO A 244 7.57 6.86 1.10
CA PRO A 244 6.90 8.12 0.83
C PRO A 244 7.38 9.24 1.76
N PHE A 245 7.37 10.48 1.27
CA PHE A 245 7.64 11.66 2.07
C PHE A 245 6.38 12.18 2.74
N TYR A 246 6.54 12.73 3.94
CA TYR A 246 5.47 13.38 4.69
C TYR A 246 5.85 14.84 5.03
N ASP A 247 6.37 15.53 4.03
CA ASP A 247 6.63 16.98 3.96
C ASP A 247 6.24 17.49 2.56
N THR A 248 6.58 18.72 2.21
CA THR A 248 6.22 19.32 0.91
C THR A 248 6.71 18.53 -0.30
N ARG A 249 7.69 17.63 -0.17
CA ARG A 249 8.12 16.72 -1.24
C ARG A 249 7.00 15.75 -1.65
N ALA A 250 6.06 15.43 -0.72
CA ALA A 250 4.87 14.63 -1.06
C ALA A 250 4.02 15.29 -2.15
N LEU A 251 3.88 16.61 -2.14
CA LEU A 251 3.13 17.33 -3.18
C LEU A 251 3.87 17.33 -4.52
N GLN A 252 5.21 17.36 -4.51
CA GLN A 252 6.01 17.19 -5.72
C GLN A 252 5.83 15.78 -6.31
N ASP A 253 5.91 14.74 -5.47
CA ASP A 253 5.68 13.35 -5.90
C ASP A 253 4.27 13.21 -6.52
N ILE A 254 3.24 13.79 -5.88
CA ILE A 254 1.87 13.81 -6.39
C ILE A 254 1.79 14.53 -7.73
N HIS A 255 2.46 15.69 -7.87
CA HIS A 255 2.51 16.43 -9.12
C HIS A 255 3.14 15.59 -10.25
N ASP A 256 4.23 14.88 -9.97
CA ASP A 256 4.93 14.03 -10.94
C ASP A 256 4.08 12.82 -11.36
N ILE A 257 3.27 12.28 -10.44
CA ILE A 257 2.31 11.22 -10.73
C ILE A 257 1.21 11.73 -11.66
N ILE A 258 0.49 12.79 -11.26
CA ILE A 258 -0.65 13.29 -12.04
C ILE A 258 -0.25 13.93 -13.37
N SER A 259 1.00 14.36 -13.52
CA SER A 259 1.53 14.90 -14.78
C SER A 259 1.67 13.81 -15.84
N VAL A 260 1.86 12.56 -15.43
CA VAL A 260 2.05 11.42 -16.34
C VAL A 260 0.79 10.58 -16.46
N GLU A 261 0.19 10.19 -15.36
CA GLU A 261 -0.89 9.20 -15.35
C GLU A 261 -2.22 9.76 -15.89
N PRO A 262 -3.04 8.93 -16.57
CA PRO A 262 -4.38 9.35 -16.98
C PRO A 262 -5.25 9.72 -15.78
N VAL A 263 -5.98 10.81 -15.90
CA VAL A 263 -6.97 11.22 -14.89
C VAL A 263 -8.20 10.31 -15.01
N GLN A 264 -8.45 9.53 -13.98
CA GLN A 264 -9.66 8.71 -13.91
C GLN A 264 -10.90 9.57 -13.63
N PRO A 265 -12.11 9.19 -14.09
CA PRO A 265 -13.33 9.93 -13.77
C PRO A 265 -13.55 10.21 -12.29
N ARG A 266 -13.21 9.24 -11.44
CA ARG A 266 -13.30 9.32 -9.97
C ARG A 266 -12.37 10.38 -9.34
N ASP A 267 -11.29 10.75 -10.04
CA ASP A 267 -10.22 11.61 -9.51
C ASP A 267 -10.36 13.09 -9.92
N LYS A 268 -11.34 13.43 -10.78
CA LYS A 268 -11.50 14.79 -11.31
C LYS A 268 -11.70 15.85 -10.24
N VAL A 269 -12.43 15.53 -9.16
CA VAL A 269 -12.64 16.46 -8.04
C VAL A 269 -11.31 16.77 -7.37
N MET A 270 -10.49 15.73 -7.13
CA MET A 270 -9.16 15.90 -6.54
C MET A 270 -8.23 16.72 -7.43
N MET A 271 -8.29 16.55 -8.76
CA MET A 271 -7.51 17.40 -9.69
C MET A 271 -7.83 18.89 -9.51
N GLY A 272 -9.12 19.24 -9.34
CA GLY A 272 -9.52 20.61 -9.06
C GLY A 272 -9.03 21.11 -7.69
N MET A 273 -9.04 20.26 -6.68
CA MET A 273 -8.51 20.58 -5.35
C MET A 273 -7.01 20.83 -5.37
N LEU A 274 -6.24 19.95 -6.01
CA LEU A 274 -4.78 20.05 -6.16
C LEU A 274 -4.37 21.32 -6.89
N ALA A 275 -5.11 21.70 -7.93
CA ALA A 275 -4.84 22.93 -8.69
C ALA A 275 -4.86 24.19 -7.80
N THR A 276 -5.72 24.23 -6.75
CA THR A 276 -5.80 25.38 -5.82
C THR A 276 -4.55 25.55 -4.94
N ILE A 277 -3.72 24.51 -4.82
CA ILE A 277 -2.47 24.55 -4.06
C ILE A 277 -1.23 24.43 -4.96
N GLY A 278 -1.36 24.78 -6.25
CA GLY A 278 -0.24 24.81 -7.18
C GLY A 278 0.27 23.45 -7.65
N THR A 279 -0.51 22.38 -7.43
CA THR A 279 -0.23 21.02 -7.89
C THR A 279 -1.19 20.69 -9.03
N GLU A 280 -0.91 21.21 -10.23
CA GLU A 280 -1.81 21.13 -11.37
C GLU A 280 -1.17 20.39 -12.56
N ARG A 281 -1.92 19.41 -13.10
CA ARG A 281 -1.49 18.63 -14.26
C ARG A 281 -1.26 19.55 -15.49
N GLY A 282 -0.10 19.37 -16.14
CA GLY A 282 0.24 20.14 -17.33
C GLY A 282 0.76 21.54 -17.08
N LYS A 283 0.92 21.93 -15.79
CA LYS A 283 1.57 23.18 -15.38
C LYS A 283 2.82 22.89 -14.53
N PRO A 284 3.76 23.82 -14.43
CA PRO A 284 4.87 23.69 -13.49
C PRO A 284 4.36 23.55 -12.04
N PHE A 285 5.03 22.71 -11.24
CA PHE A 285 4.79 22.63 -9.81
C PHE A 285 5.09 24.00 -9.15
N ASN A 286 4.09 24.61 -8.57
CA ASN A 286 4.19 25.97 -8.03
C ASN A 286 3.28 26.16 -6.82
N PRO A 287 3.53 25.47 -5.70
CA PRO A 287 2.75 25.67 -4.48
C PRO A 287 2.94 27.09 -3.92
N PRO A 288 1.85 27.74 -3.43
CA PRO A 288 1.95 29.10 -2.88
C PRO A 288 2.82 29.15 -1.63
N GLU A 289 3.99 29.76 -1.71
CA GLU A 289 4.96 29.82 -0.60
C GLU A 289 4.33 30.40 0.70
N LYS A 290 3.45 31.40 0.58
CA LYS A 290 2.74 31.97 1.73
C LYS A 290 1.89 30.99 2.54
N TYR A 291 1.50 29.84 1.96
CA TYR A 291 0.73 28.77 2.61
C TYR A 291 1.53 27.51 2.88
N LYS A 292 2.83 27.54 2.66
CA LYS A 292 3.72 26.38 2.84
C LYS A 292 3.58 25.75 4.22
N THR A 293 3.65 26.55 5.28
CA THR A 293 3.49 26.06 6.67
C THR A 293 2.12 25.39 6.91
N ALA A 294 1.06 25.91 6.31
CA ALA A 294 -0.27 25.31 6.42
C ALA A 294 -0.32 23.97 5.70
N MET A 295 0.26 23.88 4.50
CA MET A 295 0.34 22.60 3.75
C MET A 295 1.23 21.59 4.46
N GLU A 296 2.40 21.98 4.98
CA GLU A 296 3.28 21.10 5.77
C GLU A 296 2.56 20.49 6.97
N LYS A 297 1.78 21.33 7.68
CA LYS A 297 0.95 20.85 8.79
C LYS A 297 -0.12 19.86 8.32
N GLY A 298 -0.81 20.15 7.21
CA GLY A 298 -1.79 19.24 6.64
C GLY A 298 -1.19 17.89 6.27
N ILE A 299 -0.01 17.87 5.66
CA ILE A 299 0.71 16.64 5.30
C ILE A 299 1.11 15.85 6.56
N ALA A 300 1.65 16.53 7.57
CA ALA A 300 2.03 15.89 8.84
C ALA A 300 0.81 15.30 9.57
N ASP A 301 -0.30 16.06 9.63
CA ASP A 301 -1.53 15.59 10.27
C ASP A 301 -2.16 14.41 9.48
N ALA A 302 -2.01 14.34 8.16
CA ALA A 302 -2.41 13.18 7.36
C ALA A 302 -1.60 11.93 7.73
N TYR A 303 -0.29 12.05 7.94
CA TYR A 303 0.53 10.95 8.44
C TYR A 303 0.02 10.44 9.81
N PHE A 304 -0.20 11.33 10.77
CA PHE A 304 -0.70 10.94 12.10
C PHE A 304 -2.12 10.37 12.04
N TYR A 305 -2.95 10.88 11.14
CA TYR A 305 -4.29 10.34 10.90
C TYR A 305 -4.23 8.91 10.34
N MET A 306 -3.36 8.62 9.39
CA MET A 306 -3.16 7.26 8.89
C MET A 306 -2.61 6.32 9.96
N GLN A 307 -1.69 6.78 10.83
CA GLN A 307 -1.21 6.02 11.99
C GLN A 307 -2.36 5.65 12.94
N LYS A 308 -3.26 6.60 13.21
CA LYS A 308 -4.46 6.37 14.04
C LYS A 308 -5.41 5.38 13.37
N MET A 309 -5.72 5.60 12.09
CA MET A 309 -6.63 4.75 11.32
C MET A 309 -6.15 3.30 11.25
N ASP A 310 -4.86 3.08 11.05
CA ASP A 310 -4.23 1.77 11.06
C ASP A 310 -4.45 1.04 12.41
N THR A 311 -4.19 1.72 13.52
CA THR A 311 -4.40 1.16 14.86
C THR A 311 -5.87 0.80 15.11
N GLU A 312 -6.81 1.67 14.74
CA GLU A 312 -8.25 1.45 14.92
C GLU A 312 -8.78 0.34 14.00
N LEU A 313 -8.31 0.30 12.76
CA LEU A 313 -8.69 -0.72 11.79
C LEU A 313 -8.27 -2.11 12.31
N PHE A 314 -7.05 -2.26 12.79
CA PHE A 314 -6.57 -3.54 13.31
C PHE A 314 -7.26 -3.92 14.62
N ALA A 315 -7.51 -2.99 15.53
CA ALA A 315 -8.22 -3.26 16.76
C ALA A 315 -9.62 -3.84 16.51
N SER A 316 -10.25 -3.52 15.39
CA SER A 316 -11.56 -4.05 15.00
C SER A 316 -11.50 -5.43 14.31
N HIS A 317 -10.31 -5.99 14.01
CA HIS A 317 -10.13 -7.22 13.25
C HIS A 317 -9.25 -8.25 13.97
N LEU A 318 -9.49 -8.44 15.27
CA LEU A 318 -8.80 -9.49 16.05
C LEU A 318 -9.04 -10.86 15.42
N TYR A 319 -7.96 -11.58 15.15
CA TYR A 319 -8.05 -12.90 14.54
C TYR A 319 -8.61 -13.95 15.54
N TRP A 320 -8.09 -13.92 16.79
CA TRP A 320 -8.63 -14.69 17.88
C TRP A 320 -9.28 -13.75 18.91
N PRO A 321 -10.55 -13.98 19.30
CA PRO A 321 -11.27 -13.08 20.24
C PRO A 321 -10.60 -12.91 21.60
N ASP A 322 -9.77 -13.89 21.99
CA ASP A 322 -9.08 -13.96 23.28
C ASP A 322 -7.57 -13.68 23.17
N ARG A 323 -7.15 -13.04 22.08
CA ARG A 323 -5.76 -12.65 21.82
C ARG A 323 -5.69 -11.26 21.21
N HIS A 324 -4.52 -10.61 21.31
CA HIS A 324 -4.30 -9.28 20.78
C HIS A 324 -3.66 -9.28 19.38
N TRP A 325 -3.77 -10.39 18.64
CA TRP A 325 -3.31 -10.48 17.26
C TRP A 325 -4.42 -10.12 16.28
N SER A 326 -4.16 -9.14 15.44
CA SER A 326 -5.05 -8.71 14.37
C SER A 326 -4.59 -9.25 13.02
N PHE A 327 -5.55 -9.51 12.16
CA PHE A 327 -5.31 -9.83 10.77
C PHE A 327 -4.96 -8.54 10.00
N VAL A 328 -3.72 -8.42 9.51
CA VAL A 328 -3.25 -7.17 8.88
C VAL A 328 -3.74 -6.96 7.45
N MET A 329 -4.26 -7.98 6.82
CA MET A 329 -4.86 -7.87 5.50
C MET A 329 -6.37 -7.72 5.64
N VAL A 330 -6.85 -6.48 5.63
CA VAL A 330 -8.27 -6.15 5.74
C VAL A 330 -8.81 -5.82 4.36
N PRO A 331 -9.49 -6.76 3.69
CA PRO A 331 -10.04 -6.53 2.36
C PRO A 331 -11.17 -5.49 2.37
N ASP A 332 -11.47 -4.93 1.22
CA ASP A 332 -12.46 -3.86 1.00
C ASP A 332 -13.94 -4.31 1.11
N GLY A 333 -14.19 -5.54 1.49
CA GLY A 333 -15.53 -6.15 1.52
C GLY A 333 -15.86 -6.97 0.27
N HIS A 334 -15.03 -6.91 -0.76
CA HIS A 334 -15.12 -7.70 -2.00
C HIS A 334 -13.93 -8.68 -2.13
N HIS A 335 -13.27 -8.99 -1.03
CA HIS A 335 -12.04 -9.79 -0.94
C HIS A 335 -10.83 -9.18 -1.67
N GLY A 336 -10.91 -7.90 -2.07
CA GLY A 336 -9.86 -7.13 -2.73
C GLY A 336 -9.30 -6.01 -1.85
N PHE A 337 -8.47 -5.17 -2.44
CA PHE A 337 -7.76 -4.08 -1.77
C PHE A 337 -7.78 -2.77 -2.57
N GLU A 338 -8.75 -2.62 -3.47
CA GLU A 338 -8.90 -1.39 -4.25
C GLU A 338 -9.62 -0.29 -3.48
N TYR A 339 -10.48 -0.69 -2.54
CA TYR A 339 -11.32 0.21 -1.74
C TYR A 339 -12.21 1.13 -2.59
N VAL A 340 -12.65 0.62 -3.73
CA VAL A 340 -13.57 1.28 -4.67
C VAL A 340 -14.84 0.45 -4.74
N THR A 341 -15.97 1.08 -4.42
CA THR A 341 -17.31 0.53 -4.59
C THR A 341 -18.01 1.20 -5.76
N ASP A 342 -19.23 0.77 -6.08
CA ASP A 342 -20.03 1.41 -7.14
C ASP A 342 -20.32 2.88 -6.81
N ASP A 343 -20.43 3.23 -5.51
CA ASP A 343 -20.86 4.55 -5.06
C ASP A 343 -19.71 5.43 -4.56
N ALA A 344 -18.57 4.85 -4.16
CA ALA A 344 -17.52 5.61 -3.46
C ALA A 344 -16.12 5.04 -3.60
N VAL A 345 -15.12 5.90 -3.46
CA VAL A 345 -13.76 5.54 -3.07
C VAL A 345 -13.66 5.68 -1.56
N GLN A 346 -13.39 4.59 -0.84
CA GLN A 346 -13.20 4.59 0.62
C GLN A 346 -11.80 5.12 0.94
N ILE A 347 -11.61 6.44 0.78
CA ILE A 347 -10.29 7.10 0.80
C ILE A 347 -9.52 6.77 2.07
N ASP A 348 -10.14 6.89 3.25
CA ASP A 348 -9.48 6.69 4.55
C ASP A 348 -8.98 5.26 4.72
N LYS A 349 -9.83 4.26 4.44
CA LYS A 349 -9.44 2.85 4.53
C LYS A 349 -8.35 2.50 3.51
N ARG A 350 -8.47 3.03 2.29
CA ARG A 350 -7.46 2.87 1.25
C ARG A 350 -6.14 3.48 1.67
N ALA A 351 -6.16 4.70 2.21
CA ALA A 351 -4.96 5.36 2.73
C ALA A 351 -4.33 4.54 3.86
N ALA A 352 -5.10 4.15 4.87
CA ALA A 352 -4.62 3.37 5.99
C ALA A 352 -3.98 2.04 5.55
N CYS A 353 -4.64 1.32 4.62
CA CYS A 353 -4.12 0.07 4.07
C CYS A 353 -2.77 0.26 3.36
N TRP A 354 -2.68 1.21 2.43
CA TRP A 354 -1.48 1.42 1.61
C TRP A 354 -0.38 2.21 2.31
N PHE A 355 -0.65 2.72 3.50
CA PHE A 355 0.31 3.40 4.34
C PHE A 355 1.37 2.46 4.94
N PHE A 356 0.98 1.24 5.33
CA PHE A 356 1.85 0.27 5.98
C PHE A 356 2.13 -0.98 5.14
N PHE A 357 1.49 -1.12 3.99
CA PHE A 357 1.63 -2.29 3.13
C PHE A 357 1.85 -1.89 1.68
N THR A 358 2.49 -2.76 0.91
CA THR A 358 2.71 -2.56 -0.52
C THR A 358 2.43 -3.85 -1.26
N MET A 359 1.65 -3.77 -2.33
CA MET A 359 1.39 -4.86 -3.27
C MET A 359 0.66 -6.06 -2.66
N TYR A 360 -0.58 -5.83 -2.21
CA TYR A 360 -1.48 -6.91 -1.82
C TYR A 360 -1.77 -7.88 -2.97
N PRO A 361 -2.12 -9.14 -2.68
CA PRO A 361 -2.66 -10.04 -3.68
C PRO A 361 -3.98 -9.47 -4.25
N LYS A 362 -4.36 -9.90 -5.44
CA LYS A 362 -5.62 -9.46 -6.07
C LYS A 362 -6.84 -9.79 -5.20
N MET A 363 -6.82 -10.95 -4.58
CA MET A 363 -7.87 -11.43 -3.66
C MET A 363 -7.23 -12.15 -2.48
N LEU A 364 -7.89 -12.09 -1.33
CA LEU A 364 -7.54 -12.85 -0.14
C LEU A 364 -8.62 -13.89 0.14
N ASP A 365 -8.25 -15.15 0.12
CA ASP A 365 -9.10 -16.30 0.44
C ASP A 365 -8.32 -17.40 1.18
N GLU A 366 -8.97 -18.52 1.50
CA GLU A 366 -8.33 -19.66 2.15
C GLU A 366 -7.22 -20.33 1.31
N GLN A 367 -7.10 -19.96 0.03
CA GLN A 367 -6.02 -20.40 -0.84
C GLN A 367 -4.85 -19.41 -0.84
N ALA A 368 -4.94 -18.33 -0.05
CA ALA A 368 -3.85 -17.38 0.07
C ALA A 368 -2.56 -18.10 0.45
N GLY A 369 -1.53 -17.91 -0.36
CA GLY A 369 -0.23 -18.54 -0.15
C GLY A 369 0.49 -18.03 1.09
N THR A 370 0.06 -16.89 1.63
CA THR A 370 0.68 -16.25 2.80
C THR A 370 -0.36 -15.45 3.58
N VAL A 371 -0.32 -15.53 4.91
CA VAL A 371 -1.12 -14.68 5.79
C VAL A 371 -0.25 -14.00 6.82
N TYR A 372 -0.72 -12.84 7.28
CA TYR A 372 0.02 -11.98 8.21
C TYR A 372 -0.86 -11.56 9.38
N LEU A 373 -0.29 -11.64 10.59
CA LEU A 373 -0.89 -11.13 11.81
C LEU A 373 0.07 -10.14 12.47
N ALA A 374 -0.46 -9.11 13.11
CA ALA A 374 0.29 -8.18 13.94
C ALA A 374 -0.35 -8.06 15.33
N PRO A 375 0.44 -7.98 16.42
CA PRO A 375 -0.11 -7.70 17.72
C PRO A 375 -0.47 -6.21 17.81
N ILE A 376 -1.66 -5.92 18.32
CA ILE A 376 -2.12 -4.55 18.59
C ILE A 376 -1.81 -4.11 20.02
N ALA A 377 -1.53 -5.07 20.91
CA ALA A 377 -1.17 -4.86 22.30
C ALA A 377 -0.38 -6.05 22.83
N ASP A 378 0.25 -5.90 23.97
CA ASP A 378 0.87 -6.98 24.73
C ASP A 378 -0.18 -7.84 25.47
N SER A 379 0.26 -8.89 26.16
CA SER A 379 -0.59 -9.81 26.92
C SER A 379 -1.38 -9.16 28.05
N THR A 380 -1.07 -7.92 28.42
CA THR A 380 -1.78 -7.12 29.42
C THR A 380 -2.72 -6.09 28.81
N GLY A 381 -2.81 -6.04 27.47
CA GLY A 381 -3.60 -5.06 26.73
C GLY A 381 -2.93 -3.70 26.59
N GLN A 382 -1.63 -3.58 26.88
CA GLN A 382 -0.89 -2.32 26.73
C GLN A 382 -0.20 -2.24 25.36
N PRO A 383 -0.08 -1.03 24.79
CA PRO A 383 0.66 -0.84 23.55
C PRO A 383 2.11 -1.33 23.66
N VAL A 384 2.66 -1.80 22.53
CA VAL A 384 4.08 -2.09 22.41
C VAL A 384 4.84 -0.77 22.29
N GLU A 385 5.85 -0.57 23.14
CA GLU A 385 6.52 0.73 23.29
C GLU A 385 8.00 0.67 22.88
N ALA A 386 8.51 1.83 22.43
CA ALA A 386 9.93 2.04 22.18
C ALA A 386 10.79 1.81 23.44
N GLY A 387 12.01 1.32 23.26
CA GLY A 387 12.99 1.14 24.35
C GLY A 387 12.76 -0.05 25.26
N LYS A 388 11.60 -0.72 25.17
CA LYS A 388 11.29 -1.91 25.98
C LYS A 388 11.71 -3.19 25.25
N THR A 389 11.84 -4.28 26.03
CA THR A 389 12.09 -5.63 25.49
C THR A 389 10.84 -6.47 25.64
N TYR A 390 10.45 -7.13 24.57
CA TYR A 390 9.31 -8.03 24.55
C TYR A 390 9.74 -9.44 24.21
N LYS A 391 8.90 -10.41 24.58
CA LYS A 391 9.07 -11.83 24.28
C LYS A 391 7.84 -12.34 23.54
N VAL A 392 8.04 -13.08 22.46
CA VAL A 392 6.99 -13.82 21.76
C VAL A 392 7.33 -15.30 21.88
N ARG A 393 6.47 -16.07 22.54
CA ARG A 393 6.60 -17.53 22.57
C ARG A 393 5.96 -18.11 21.31
N VAL A 394 6.75 -18.73 20.47
CA VAL A 394 6.29 -19.41 19.27
C VAL A 394 6.16 -20.91 19.55
N PRO A 395 4.96 -21.49 19.49
CA PRO A 395 4.74 -22.93 19.69
C PRO A 395 5.53 -23.76 18.68
N LYS A 396 5.85 -25.02 19.01
CA LYS A 396 6.57 -25.93 18.09
C LYS A 396 5.77 -26.24 16.84
N ASP A 397 4.43 -26.31 16.93
CA ASP A 397 3.52 -26.78 15.87
C ASP A 397 2.78 -25.60 15.21
N VAL A 398 3.52 -24.61 14.70
CA VAL A 398 2.93 -23.52 13.93
C VAL A 398 2.38 -24.05 12.60
N PRO A 399 1.07 -23.85 12.27
CA PRO A 399 0.42 -24.42 11.10
C PRO A 399 0.80 -23.67 9.82
N ALA A 400 2.03 -23.85 9.36
CA ALA A 400 2.59 -23.26 8.15
C ALA A 400 3.33 -24.35 7.36
N ARG A 401 2.76 -24.79 6.25
CA ARG A 401 3.29 -25.85 5.41
C ARG A 401 4.71 -25.61 4.91
N GLN A 402 5.02 -24.35 4.61
CA GLN A 402 6.35 -23.99 4.11
C GLN A 402 7.23 -23.51 5.27
N PHE A 403 6.89 -22.37 5.87
CA PHE A 403 7.60 -21.80 7.01
C PHE A 403 6.76 -20.69 7.67
N TRP A 404 7.16 -20.31 8.87
CA TRP A 404 6.70 -19.11 9.57
C TRP A 404 7.87 -18.15 9.80
N SER A 405 7.56 -16.86 9.97
CA SER A 405 8.54 -15.86 10.42
C SER A 405 7.92 -14.79 11.29
N LEU A 406 8.68 -14.30 12.27
CA LEU A 406 8.46 -13.05 12.96
C LEU A 406 9.38 -12.01 12.35
N THR A 407 8.83 -10.92 11.84
CA THR A 407 9.60 -9.81 11.26
C THR A 407 9.26 -8.53 12.01
N VAL A 408 10.27 -7.72 12.30
CA VAL A 408 10.14 -6.50 13.09
C VAL A 408 10.48 -5.28 12.23
N TYR A 409 9.59 -4.31 12.23
CA TYR A 409 9.73 -3.02 11.56
C TYR A 409 9.76 -1.90 12.59
N GLU A 410 10.19 -0.73 12.19
CA GLU A 410 9.96 0.50 12.93
C GLU A 410 8.53 0.99 12.71
N ARG A 411 7.77 1.19 13.78
CA ARG A 411 6.37 1.65 13.71
C ARG A 411 6.21 2.97 12.97
N ALA A 412 7.18 3.88 13.10
CA ALA A 412 7.13 5.19 12.47
C ALA A 412 7.31 5.15 10.95
N THR A 413 8.00 4.16 10.40
CA THR A 413 8.38 4.13 8.98
C THR A 413 7.90 2.90 8.23
N TRP A 414 7.49 1.85 8.97
CA TRP A 414 7.15 0.52 8.43
C TRP A 414 8.32 -0.19 7.74
N ALA A 415 9.50 0.40 7.78
CA ALA A 415 10.71 -0.18 7.21
C ALA A 415 11.43 -1.07 8.23
N PHE A 416 12.37 -1.87 7.75
CA PHE A 416 13.29 -2.56 8.65
C PHE A 416 14.04 -1.57 9.53
N ILE A 417 14.30 -1.97 10.78
CA ILE A 417 15.24 -1.27 11.64
C ILE A 417 16.64 -1.66 11.19
N ASN A 418 17.33 -0.75 10.48
CA ASN A 418 18.70 -0.99 10.05
C ASN A 418 19.61 -1.18 11.26
N ASN A 419 20.31 -2.33 11.33
CA ASN A 419 21.10 -2.69 12.48
C ASN A 419 22.37 -3.49 12.10
N PRO A 420 23.42 -3.48 12.95
CA PRO A 420 24.71 -4.11 12.64
C PRO A 420 24.66 -5.63 12.45
N SER A 421 23.66 -6.32 13.00
CA SER A 421 23.48 -7.76 12.82
C SER A 421 22.74 -8.14 11.54
N ASP A 422 22.27 -7.14 10.78
CA ASP A 422 21.47 -7.30 9.57
C ASP A 422 20.24 -8.21 9.79
N ARG A 423 19.66 -8.15 10.99
CA ARG A 423 18.58 -9.03 11.42
C ARG A 423 17.30 -8.22 11.63
N ALA A 424 16.31 -8.42 10.76
CA ALA A 424 14.97 -7.88 10.90
C ALA A 424 13.95 -8.93 11.36
N GLY A 425 14.31 -10.20 11.39
CA GLY A 425 13.37 -11.26 11.77
C GLY A 425 14.04 -12.58 12.12
N LEU A 426 13.22 -13.49 12.65
CA LEU A 426 13.54 -14.90 12.91
C LEU A 426 12.37 -15.77 12.47
N GLY A 427 12.65 -16.99 12.07
CA GLY A 427 11.61 -17.90 11.56
C GLY A 427 12.01 -19.37 11.67
N SER A 428 11.19 -20.26 11.11
CA SER A 428 11.44 -21.70 11.14
C SER A 428 12.80 -22.10 10.52
N PHE A 429 13.33 -21.31 9.61
CA PHE A 429 14.68 -21.53 9.03
C PHE A 429 15.84 -21.17 9.98
N ASN A 430 15.56 -20.56 11.14
CA ASN A 430 16.55 -20.30 12.19
C ASN A 430 16.46 -21.29 13.37
N MET A 431 15.54 -22.27 13.33
CA MET A 431 15.23 -23.16 14.45
C MET A 431 16.43 -23.97 14.95
N ASP A 432 17.39 -24.28 14.10
CA ASP A 432 18.61 -25.00 14.49
C ASP A 432 19.61 -24.12 15.25
N GLN A 433 19.50 -22.80 15.10
CA GLN A 433 20.35 -21.80 15.74
C GLN A 433 19.71 -21.26 17.03
N MET A 434 18.37 -21.31 17.15
CA MET A 434 17.63 -20.81 18.31
C MET A 434 17.66 -21.79 19.47
N GLN A 435 17.73 -21.25 20.69
CA GLN A 435 17.51 -22.04 21.90
C GLN A 435 16.03 -22.37 22.02
N LYS A 436 15.72 -23.67 22.21
CA LYS A 436 14.37 -24.19 22.35
C LYS A 436 14.02 -24.44 23.81
N ASN A 437 12.76 -24.25 24.16
CA ASN A 437 12.21 -24.64 25.43
C ASN A 437 12.06 -26.18 25.51
N ALA A 438 11.83 -26.73 26.70
CA ALA A 438 11.69 -28.18 26.91
C ALA A 438 10.50 -28.79 26.13
N ASP A 439 9.48 -28.01 25.85
CA ASP A 439 8.29 -28.40 25.08
C ASP A 439 8.48 -28.25 23.54
N GLY A 440 9.67 -27.80 23.12
CA GLY A 440 10.01 -27.57 21.71
C GLY A 440 9.58 -26.22 21.15
N SER A 441 8.90 -25.38 21.94
CA SER A 441 8.63 -23.98 21.58
C SER A 441 9.93 -23.15 21.60
N VAL A 442 9.88 -21.95 21.01
CA VAL A 442 10.98 -20.99 21.06
C VAL A 442 10.48 -19.62 21.58
N ASP A 443 11.26 -19.02 22.44
CA ASP A 443 11.02 -17.64 22.88
C ASP A 443 11.86 -16.70 22.00
N VAL A 444 11.21 -15.83 21.24
CA VAL A 444 11.84 -14.79 20.42
C VAL A 444 11.78 -13.46 21.17
N TYR A 445 12.93 -12.84 21.36
CA TYR A 445 13.06 -11.56 22.08
C TYR A 445 13.17 -10.41 21.09
N ILE A 446 12.45 -9.32 21.34
CA ILE A 446 12.39 -8.12 20.51
C ILE A 446 12.72 -6.93 21.41
N GLY A 447 13.82 -6.25 21.16
CA GLY A 447 14.21 -5.17 22.06
C GLY A 447 15.57 -4.55 21.72
N PRO A 448 15.97 -3.49 22.48
CA PRO A 448 17.22 -2.77 22.21
C PRO A 448 18.48 -3.60 22.47
N LYS A 449 18.39 -4.60 23.36
CA LYS A 449 19.52 -5.47 23.74
C LYS A 449 19.07 -6.91 23.84
N ALA A 450 19.96 -7.82 23.45
CA ALA A 450 19.74 -9.25 23.65
C ALA A 450 19.77 -9.61 25.15
N PRO A 451 18.85 -10.45 25.62
CA PRO A 451 19.02 -11.07 26.92
C PRO A 451 20.29 -11.92 26.98
N VAL A 452 20.89 -12.01 28.15
CA VAL A 452 22.17 -12.74 28.32
C VAL A 452 22.04 -14.19 27.87
N GLY A 453 22.91 -14.63 26.96
CA GLY A 453 22.91 -15.97 26.40
C GLY A 453 21.86 -16.25 25.31
N LEU A 454 21.01 -15.28 24.96
CA LEU A 454 19.88 -15.47 24.02
C LEU A 454 20.02 -14.65 22.73
N GLN A 455 21.26 -14.37 22.31
CA GLN A 455 21.54 -13.60 21.09
C GLN A 455 20.97 -14.28 19.82
N SER A 456 20.90 -15.61 19.79
CA SER A 456 20.31 -16.37 18.68
C SER A 456 18.81 -16.20 18.56
N ASN A 457 18.14 -15.87 19.67
CA ASN A 457 16.68 -15.71 19.76
C ASN A 457 16.23 -14.24 19.77
N TRP A 458 17.11 -13.31 19.41
CA TRP A 458 16.85 -11.88 19.58
C TRP A 458 16.80 -11.13 18.25
N ILE A 459 15.83 -10.22 18.11
CA ILE A 459 15.68 -9.26 17.01
C ILE A 459 15.91 -7.84 17.58
N PRO A 460 16.92 -7.11 17.06
CA PRO A 460 17.28 -5.78 17.59
C PRO A 460 16.30 -4.70 17.16
N THR A 461 15.89 -3.83 18.10
CA THR A 461 15.07 -2.64 17.82
C THR A 461 15.85 -1.33 17.88
N LEU A 462 17.08 -1.34 18.41
CA LEU A 462 17.89 -0.13 18.67
C LEU A 462 17.14 0.96 19.46
N GLY A 463 16.15 0.57 20.28
CA GLY A 463 15.33 1.48 21.07
C GLY A 463 14.14 2.09 20.32
N LYS A 464 13.95 1.78 19.03
CA LYS A 464 12.79 2.19 18.25
C LYS A 464 11.55 1.40 18.65
N GLU A 465 10.37 1.95 18.39
CA GLU A 465 9.09 1.27 18.59
C GLU A 465 8.95 0.13 17.57
N PRO A 466 8.84 -1.13 18.02
CA PRO A 466 8.75 -2.26 17.10
C PRO A 466 7.31 -2.47 16.61
N TYR A 467 7.17 -2.71 15.33
CA TYR A 467 5.97 -3.24 14.71
C TYR A 467 6.22 -4.67 14.24
N VAL A 468 5.56 -5.62 14.87
CA VAL A 468 5.86 -7.06 14.73
C VAL A 468 4.87 -7.73 13.80
N TRP A 469 5.35 -8.48 12.82
CA TRP A 469 4.50 -9.31 11.97
C TRP A 469 4.83 -10.80 12.13
N LEU A 470 3.82 -11.58 12.45
CA LEU A 470 3.81 -13.02 12.25
C LEU A 470 3.35 -13.32 10.82
N ARG A 471 4.19 -14.01 10.06
CA ARG A 471 3.87 -14.48 8.71
C ARG A 471 3.81 -15.99 8.68
N LEU A 472 2.74 -16.54 8.08
CA LEU A 472 2.61 -17.96 7.79
C LEU A 472 2.58 -18.16 6.28
N TYR A 473 3.49 -18.94 5.78
CA TYR A 473 3.60 -19.30 4.37
C TYR A 473 3.01 -20.70 4.14
N GLY A 474 1.95 -20.78 3.34
CA GLY A 474 1.13 -21.97 3.20
C GLY A 474 0.40 -22.29 4.49
N PRO A 475 -0.48 -21.38 5.01
CA PRO A 475 -1.23 -21.63 6.23
C PRO A 475 -2.08 -22.90 6.11
N GLU A 476 -2.10 -23.68 7.18
CA GLU A 476 -2.80 -24.98 7.25
C GLU A 476 -4.15 -24.84 7.95
N GLU A 477 -4.94 -25.91 7.92
CA GLU A 477 -6.31 -25.96 8.47
C GLU A 477 -6.39 -25.48 9.91
N ALA A 478 -5.41 -25.84 10.76
CA ALA A 478 -5.39 -25.44 12.17
C ALA A 478 -5.31 -23.92 12.37
N PHE A 479 -4.77 -23.17 11.40
CA PHE A 479 -4.86 -21.73 11.36
C PHE A 479 -6.29 -21.27 11.04
N TRP A 480 -6.85 -21.74 9.93
CA TRP A 480 -8.15 -21.27 9.43
C TRP A 480 -9.33 -21.61 10.35
N ASN A 481 -9.33 -22.80 10.93
CA ASN A 481 -10.35 -23.22 11.90
C ASN A 481 -10.08 -22.69 13.33
N LYS A 482 -8.98 -21.91 13.52
CA LYS A 482 -8.58 -21.27 14.77
C LYS A 482 -8.31 -22.23 15.94
N SER A 483 -8.04 -23.50 15.65
CA SER A 483 -7.61 -24.47 16.68
C SER A 483 -6.19 -24.20 17.16
N PHE A 484 -5.32 -23.67 16.31
CA PHE A 484 -4.06 -23.06 16.70
C PHE A 484 -4.28 -21.63 17.21
N LYS A 485 -3.61 -21.27 18.31
CA LYS A 485 -3.59 -19.91 18.84
C LYS A 485 -2.17 -19.47 19.14
N MET A 486 -1.76 -18.35 18.57
CA MET A 486 -0.48 -17.72 18.91
C MET A 486 -0.58 -17.05 20.28
N PRO A 487 0.34 -17.31 21.22
CA PRO A 487 0.43 -16.54 22.47
C PRO A 487 0.64 -15.05 22.19
N ASP A 488 0.10 -14.19 23.06
CA ASP A 488 0.33 -12.76 22.99
C ASP A 488 1.80 -12.41 23.28
N ILE A 489 2.19 -11.24 22.84
CA ILE A 489 3.52 -10.68 23.12
C ILE A 489 3.60 -10.25 24.58
N GLU A 490 4.68 -10.54 25.27
CA GLU A 490 4.86 -10.28 26.70
C GLU A 490 5.98 -9.26 26.93
N LEU A 491 5.73 -8.26 27.78
CA LEU A 491 6.78 -7.36 28.25
C LEU A 491 7.75 -8.12 29.16
N VAL A 492 9.04 -8.07 28.84
CA VAL A 492 10.11 -8.64 29.69
C VAL A 492 10.43 -7.63 30.79
N LYS A 493 10.30 -8.08 32.04
CA LYS A 493 10.57 -7.27 33.25
C LYS A 493 12.04 -7.20 33.59
#